data_cd92854bf44927102b42b8e6437a784c
#
_entry.id   cd92854bf44927102b42b8e6437a784c
#
_cell.length_a   1.000
_cell.length_b   1.000
_cell.length_c   1.000
_cell.angle_alpha   90.00
_cell.angle_beta   90.00
_cell.angle_gamma   90.00
#
_symmetry.space_group_name_H-M   'P 1'
#
loop_
_entity.id
_entity.type
_entity.pdbx_description
1 polymer ?
#
loop_
_entity_poly.entity_id
_entity_poly.type
_entity_poly.pdbx_seq_one_letter_code
_entity_poly.pdbx_strand_id
1 'polypeptide(L)'
;MARFCSAIFCMLLATFSNSVWSSETLRFVAEDLYPLHFNDDKKQPKGFLVELVDKVLSECQCQGRVEIMPQARAFKEFKSDKNTLMVSLLKTPQRSNEFNFLGSVYFADAYLIGLKKKSFPLFDLKSARGLRVSTVRGYFSHYYLEKSGFSTDHDLVLAPDPESLLHMLYKGRTDLVLTNTLSLDKELRSIGLDPDQIEEKLSLKGFPNELHFVANKQLDQELARKLKQGLEKIKLTGEYTTLLNKWQLLQEK
;
A
#
# COMPACT_ATOMS: atom_id res chain seq x y z
N MET A 1 -52.39 -6.25 -70.89
CA MET A 1 -50.90 -6.44 -70.79
C MET A 1 -50.44 -5.57 -69.63
N ALA A 2 -50.29 -6.18 -68.47
CA ALA A 2 -49.87 -5.54 -67.23
C ALA A 2 -48.40 -5.80 -66.99
N ARG A 3 -47.59 -4.74 -66.89
CA ARG A 3 -46.19 -4.80 -66.51
C ARG A 3 -46.04 -4.69 -65.01
N PHE A 4 -45.63 -5.78 -64.34
CA PHE A 4 -45.21 -5.78 -62.97
C PHE A 4 -43.82 -5.17 -62.82
N CYS A 5 -43.73 -4.04 -62.12
CA CYS A 5 -42.44 -3.53 -61.61
C CYS A 5 -42.24 -4.07 -60.18
N SER A 6 -41.27 -4.98 -60.04
CA SER A 6 -40.85 -5.51 -58.75
C SER A 6 -39.80 -4.57 -58.17
N ALA A 7 -40.14 -3.79 -57.15
CA ALA A 7 -39.25 -2.97 -56.40
C ALA A 7 -38.53 -3.83 -55.35
N ILE A 8 -37.26 -4.13 -55.53
CA ILE A 8 -36.36 -4.78 -54.57
C ILE A 8 -35.96 -3.72 -53.52
N PHE A 9 -36.58 -3.80 -52.35
CA PHE A 9 -36.23 -3.00 -51.19
C PHE A 9 -35.02 -3.66 -50.51
N CYS A 10 -33.81 -3.20 -50.83
CA CYS A 10 -32.56 -3.58 -50.12
C CYS A 10 -32.58 -2.98 -48.71
N MET A 11 -32.95 -3.76 -47.74
CA MET A 11 -32.88 -3.42 -46.31
C MET A 11 -31.38 -3.54 -45.87
N LEU A 12 -30.63 -2.43 -45.88
CA LEU A 12 -29.31 -2.36 -45.29
C LEU A 12 -29.46 -2.51 -43.74
N LEU A 13 -29.28 -3.70 -43.26
CA LEU A 13 -28.99 -3.96 -41.83
C LEU A 13 -27.62 -3.44 -41.49
N ALA A 14 -27.56 -2.18 -41.02
CA ALA A 14 -26.38 -1.64 -40.36
C ALA A 14 -26.18 -2.40 -39.05
N THR A 15 -25.37 -3.46 -39.07
CA THR A 15 -24.88 -4.11 -37.87
C THR A 15 -23.97 -3.13 -37.11
N PHE A 16 -24.54 -2.42 -36.13
CA PHE A 16 -23.74 -1.76 -35.12
C PHE A 16 -22.98 -2.85 -34.36
N SER A 17 -21.76 -3.11 -34.79
CA SER A 17 -20.80 -3.88 -33.99
C SER A 17 -20.51 -3.07 -32.74
N ASN A 18 -21.30 -3.30 -31.70
CA ASN A 18 -20.92 -2.90 -30.36
C ASN A 18 -19.61 -3.64 -30.07
N SER A 19 -18.48 -2.99 -30.29
CA SER A 19 -17.21 -3.42 -29.76
C SER A 19 -17.38 -3.42 -28.23
N VAL A 20 -17.73 -4.57 -27.68
CA VAL A 20 -17.60 -4.81 -26.23
C VAL A 20 -16.11 -4.69 -25.98
N TRP A 21 -15.66 -3.50 -25.64
CA TRP A 21 -14.36 -3.34 -25.02
C TRP A 21 -14.42 -4.19 -23.76
N SER A 22 -13.74 -5.32 -23.80
CA SER A 22 -13.45 -6.08 -22.60
C SER A 22 -12.67 -5.11 -21.70
N SER A 23 -13.38 -4.50 -20.77
CA SER A 23 -12.77 -3.66 -19.76
C SER A 23 -11.81 -4.56 -18.98
N GLU A 24 -10.52 -4.39 -19.21
CA GLU A 24 -9.49 -5.11 -18.46
C GLU A 24 -9.72 -4.82 -16.97
N THR A 25 -10.03 -5.85 -16.20
CA THR A 25 -10.30 -5.71 -14.76
C THR A 25 -8.99 -5.44 -14.03
N LEU A 26 -8.88 -4.30 -13.39
CA LEU A 26 -7.73 -3.93 -12.58
C LEU A 26 -7.70 -4.71 -11.27
N ARG A 27 -6.50 -5.07 -10.84
CA ARG A 27 -6.26 -5.71 -9.56
C ARG A 27 -5.43 -4.77 -8.68
N PHE A 28 -5.96 -4.37 -7.56
CA PHE A 28 -5.26 -3.58 -6.56
C PHE A 28 -4.82 -4.50 -5.43
N VAL A 29 -3.51 -4.74 -5.31
CA VAL A 29 -2.95 -5.67 -4.33
C VAL A 29 -2.28 -4.92 -3.17
N ALA A 30 -2.43 -5.45 -1.96
CA ALA A 30 -1.84 -4.90 -0.74
C ALA A 30 -1.57 -5.99 0.29
N GLU A 31 -0.70 -5.72 1.25
CA GLU A 31 -0.57 -6.51 2.47
C GLU A 31 -1.68 -6.17 3.48
N ASP A 32 -1.78 -6.92 4.58
CA ASP A 32 -2.66 -6.55 5.69
C ASP A 32 -2.00 -5.44 6.51
N LEU A 33 -2.59 -4.23 6.49
CA LEU A 33 -2.13 -3.06 7.22
C LEU A 33 -3.33 -2.23 7.69
N TYR A 34 -3.84 -2.57 8.86
CA TYR A 34 -4.92 -1.81 9.51
C TYR A 34 -4.47 -0.38 9.85
N PRO A 35 -5.30 0.63 9.72
CA PRO A 35 -6.66 0.66 9.15
C PRO A 35 -6.69 1.01 7.64
N LEU A 36 -5.54 0.99 6.97
CA LEU A 36 -5.43 1.40 5.57
C LEU A 36 -6.06 0.36 4.62
N HIS A 37 -5.67 -0.89 4.75
CA HIS A 37 -6.17 -2.03 3.96
C HIS A 37 -5.94 -3.33 4.73
N PHE A 38 -6.99 -4.11 4.91
CA PHE A 38 -6.96 -5.35 5.69
C PHE A 38 -8.14 -6.24 5.30
N ASN A 39 -8.09 -7.51 5.70
CA ASN A 39 -9.25 -8.38 5.60
C ASN A 39 -10.09 -8.31 6.87
N ASP A 40 -11.41 -8.18 6.72
CA ASP A 40 -12.35 -8.35 7.84
C ASP A 40 -12.50 -9.84 8.24
N ASP A 41 -13.31 -10.10 9.25
CA ASP A 41 -13.56 -11.47 9.76
C ASP A 41 -14.17 -12.40 8.70
N LYS A 42 -14.78 -11.83 7.66
CA LYS A 42 -15.32 -12.57 6.50
C LYS A 42 -14.33 -12.67 5.34
N LYS A 43 -13.08 -12.29 5.56
CA LYS A 43 -12.01 -12.23 4.56
C LYS A 43 -12.33 -11.31 3.38
N GLN A 44 -13.11 -10.24 3.63
CA GLN A 44 -13.39 -9.23 2.64
C GLN A 44 -12.43 -8.05 2.83
N PRO A 45 -11.86 -7.49 1.74
CA PRO A 45 -11.02 -6.30 1.83
C PRO A 45 -11.78 -5.12 2.43
N LYS A 46 -11.18 -4.46 3.41
CA LYS A 46 -11.69 -3.29 4.12
C LYS A 46 -10.57 -2.29 4.36
N GLY A 47 -10.93 -1.06 4.68
CA GLY A 47 -9.98 -0.04 5.09
C GLY A 47 -10.09 1.25 4.30
N PHE A 48 -9.39 2.26 4.80
CA PHE A 48 -9.38 3.61 4.20
C PHE A 48 -9.00 3.58 2.70
N LEU A 49 -7.91 2.88 2.37
CA LEU A 49 -7.43 2.82 0.99
C LEU A 49 -8.27 1.88 0.11
N VAL A 50 -8.96 0.90 0.68
CA VAL A 50 -9.92 0.08 -0.08
C VAL A 50 -11.07 0.95 -0.55
N GLU A 51 -11.67 1.74 0.36
CA GLU A 51 -12.75 2.68 0.00
C GLU A 51 -12.26 3.78 -0.97
N LEU A 52 -11.00 4.22 -0.84
CA LEU A 52 -10.40 5.17 -1.77
C LEU A 52 -10.25 4.57 -3.17
N VAL A 53 -9.83 3.30 -3.29
CA VAL A 53 -9.79 2.57 -4.57
C VAL A 53 -11.17 2.50 -5.20
N ASP A 54 -12.21 2.12 -4.45
CA ASP A 54 -13.58 2.04 -4.96
C ASP A 54 -14.06 3.37 -5.52
N LYS A 55 -13.76 4.48 -4.83
CA LYS A 55 -14.09 5.83 -5.32
C LYS A 55 -13.31 6.20 -6.59
N VAL A 56 -12.01 5.89 -6.65
CA VAL A 56 -11.19 6.14 -7.84
C VAL A 56 -11.71 5.33 -9.03
N LEU A 57 -12.06 4.05 -8.83
CA LEU A 57 -12.64 3.20 -9.87
C LEU A 57 -13.99 3.76 -10.38
N SER A 58 -14.83 4.25 -9.47
CA SER A 58 -16.10 4.91 -9.82
C SER A 58 -15.86 6.17 -10.66
N GLU A 59 -14.93 7.04 -10.25
CA GLU A 59 -14.61 8.29 -10.96
C GLU A 59 -14.05 8.05 -12.37
N CYS A 60 -13.18 7.04 -12.52
CA CYS A 60 -12.62 6.72 -13.85
C CYS A 60 -13.54 5.83 -14.70
N GLN A 61 -14.66 5.39 -14.16
CA GLN A 61 -15.55 4.38 -14.78
C GLN A 61 -14.79 3.10 -15.16
N CYS A 62 -13.85 2.70 -14.30
CA CYS A 62 -13.00 1.53 -14.47
C CYS A 62 -13.53 0.36 -13.65
N GLN A 63 -13.23 -0.86 -14.09
CA GLN A 63 -13.52 -2.07 -13.31
C GLN A 63 -12.27 -2.54 -12.58
N GLY A 64 -12.42 -2.95 -11.34
CA GLY A 64 -11.30 -3.45 -10.54
C GLY A 64 -11.74 -4.02 -9.20
N ARG A 65 -10.79 -4.62 -8.50
CA ARG A 65 -10.99 -5.14 -7.15
C ARG A 65 -9.72 -5.01 -6.32
N VAL A 66 -9.88 -4.98 -5.01
CA VAL A 66 -8.78 -5.02 -4.06
C VAL A 66 -8.57 -6.45 -3.57
N GLU A 67 -7.31 -6.87 -3.43
CA GLU A 67 -6.92 -8.18 -2.91
C GLU A 67 -5.86 -7.99 -1.83
N ILE A 68 -6.10 -8.55 -0.64
CA ILE A 68 -5.16 -8.52 0.47
C ILE A 68 -4.40 -9.85 0.53
N MET A 69 -3.08 -9.78 0.50
CA MET A 69 -2.19 -10.94 0.48
C MET A 69 -0.83 -10.60 1.10
N PRO A 70 0.04 -11.59 1.42
CA PRO A 70 1.39 -11.28 1.92
C PRO A 70 2.17 -10.36 0.98
N GLN A 71 2.89 -9.38 1.53
CA GLN A 71 3.58 -8.32 0.76
C GLN A 71 4.48 -8.87 -0.35
N ALA A 72 5.25 -9.92 -0.06
CA ALA A 72 6.16 -10.52 -1.05
C ALA A 72 5.39 -11.06 -2.28
N ARG A 73 4.20 -11.64 -2.05
CA ARG A 73 3.31 -12.11 -3.10
C ARG A 73 2.70 -10.95 -3.87
N ALA A 74 2.15 -9.96 -3.17
CA ALA A 74 1.58 -8.75 -3.79
C ALA A 74 2.60 -8.07 -4.71
N PHE A 75 3.83 -7.89 -4.24
CA PHE A 75 4.89 -7.28 -5.03
C PHE A 75 5.33 -8.13 -6.23
N LYS A 76 5.36 -9.47 -6.09
CA LYS A 76 5.65 -10.38 -7.20
C LYS A 76 4.56 -10.30 -8.28
N GLU A 77 3.28 -10.38 -7.89
CA GLU A 77 2.15 -10.30 -8.83
C GLU A 77 2.10 -8.93 -9.53
N PHE A 78 2.29 -7.84 -8.78
CA PHE A 78 2.41 -6.49 -9.33
C PHE A 78 3.50 -6.36 -10.41
N LYS A 79 4.66 -6.98 -10.20
CA LYS A 79 5.76 -6.93 -11.19
C LYS A 79 5.50 -7.77 -12.42
N SER A 80 4.70 -8.82 -12.32
CA SER A 80 4.47 -9.78 -13.40
C SER A 80 3.25 -9.47 -14.27
N ASP A 81 2.32 -8.63 -13.81
CA ASP A 81 1.07 -8.33 -14.49
C ASP A 81 0.87 -6.82 -14.64
N LYS A 82 0.72 -6.35 -15.88
CA LYS A 82 0.56 -4.93 -16.20
C LYS A 82 -0.71 -4.29 -15.60
N ASN A 83 -1.76 -5.09 -15.36
CA ASN A 83 -3.05 -4.63 -14.84
C ASN A 83 -3.16 -4.77 -13.31
N THR A 84 -2.08 -5.22 -12.67
CA THR A 84 -1.98 -5.26 -11.21
C THR A 84 -1.30 -4.00 -10.69
N LEU A 85 -1.90 -3.35 -9.69
CA LEU A 85 -1.42 -2.12 -9.05
C LEU A 85 -1.16 -2.38 -7.56
N MET A 86 -0.18 -1.67 -6.99
CA MET A 86 -0.01 -1.62 -5.54
C MET A 86 -0.88 -0.52 -4.94
N VAL A 87 -1.64 -0.86 -3.89
CA VAL A 87 -2.50 0.10 -3.17
C VAL A 87 -1.68 1.10 -2.37
N SER A 88 -0.59 0.63 -1.77
CA SER A 88 0.29 1.46 -0.94
C SER A 88 1.74 1.02 -1.09
N LEU A 89 2.51 1.79 -1.81
CA LEU A 89 3.94 1.54 -1.95
C LEU A 89 4.72 2.81 -1.59
N LEU A 90 5.72 2.68 -0.72
CA LEU A 90 6.62 3.77 -0.40
C LEU A 90 7.34 4.28 -1.65
N LYS A 91 7.28 5.60 -1.86
CA LYS A 91 8.00 6.26 -2.94
C LYS A 91 9.46 6.40 -2.56
N THR A 92 10.33 5.81 -3.37
CA THR A 92 11.78 5.93 -3.22
C THR A 92 12.40 6.29 -4.57
N PRO A 93 13.61 6.90 -4.61
CA PRO A 93 14.28 7.22 -5.87
C PRO A 93 14.43 6.00 -6.80
N GLN A 94 14.80 4.84 -6.25
CA GLN A 94 14.94 3.62 -7.02
C GLN A 94 13.62 3.18 -7.64
N ARG A 95 12.54 3.10 -6.84
CA ARG A 95 11.21 2.68 -7.31
C ARG A 95 10.59 3.66 -8.29
N SER A 96 10.88 4.96 -8.17
CA SER A 96 10.41 5.98 -9.12
C SER A 96 10.94 5.78 -10.54
N ASN A 97 12.10 5.14 -10.67
CA ASN A 97 12.67 4.78 -11.98
C ASN A 97 12.08 3.48 -12.55
N GLU A 98 11.53 2.61 -11.71
CA GLU A 98 10.99 1.30 -12.12
C GLU A 98 9.48 1.33 -12.40
N PHE A 99 8.71 2.14 -11.65
CA PHE A 99 7.26 2.10 -11.63
C PHE A 99 6.62 3.46 -11.93
N ASN A 100 5.33 3.44 -12.23
CA ASN A 100 4.52 4.63 -12.46
C ASN A 100 3.74 4.98 -11.17
N PHE A 101 4.13 6.07 -10.51
CA PHE A 101 3.48 6.57 -9.29
C PHE A 101 2.28 7.45 -9.66
N LEU A 102 1.07 6.94 -9.42
CA LEU A 102 -0.17 7.59 -9.82
C LEU A 102 -0.58 8.74 -8.89
N GLY A 103 -0.17 8.69 -7.63
CA GLY A 103 -0.42 9.76 -6.66
C GLY A 103 -0.23 9.27 -5.23
N SER A 104 0.10 10.20 -4.33
CA SER A 104 0.18 9.94 -2.89
C SER A 104 -1.20 9.60 -2.32
N VAL A 105 -1.28 8.59 -1.46
CA VAL A 105 -2.55 8.15 -0.87
C VAL A 105 -2.57 8.22 0.65
N TYR A 106 -1.41 8.24 1.30
CA TYR A 106 -1.27 8.42 2.74
C TYR A 106 0.18 8.71 3.12
N PHE A 107 0.39 9.18 4.37
CA PHE A 107 1.71 9.35 4.96
C PHE A 107 1.81 8.44 6.20
N ALA A 108 2.80 7.55 6.23
CA ALA A 108 3.04 6.63 7.32
C ALA A 108 4.45 6.84 7.87
N ASP A 109 4.55 7.58 8.95
CA ASP A 109 5.84 7.85 9.60
C ASP A 109 6.44 6.57 10.18
N ALA A 110 7.76 6.51 10.21
CA ALA A 110 8.50 5.38 10.73
C ALA A 110 9.21 5.74 12.04
N TYR A 111 9.25 4.76 12.93
CA TYR A 111 9.82 4.91 14.26
C TYR A 111 10.73 3.72 14.58
N LEU A 112 11.72 3.96 15.43
CA LEU A 112 12.28 2.92 16.26
C LEU A 112 11.42 2.79 17.51
N ILE A 113 10.78 1.64 17.70
CA ILE A 113 10.03 1.31 18.92
C ILE A 113 10.86 0.40 19.81
N GLY A 114 10.61 0.43 21.10
CA GLY A 114 11.29 -0.42 22.07
C GLY A 114 10.46 -0.62 23.34
N LEU A 115 10.88 -1.54 24.20
CA LEU A 115 10.22 -1.75 25.50
C LEU A 115 10.38 -0.52 26.38
N LYS A 116 9.30 -0.06 27.03
CA LYS A 116 9.29 1.10 27.96
C LYS A 116 10.32 0.95 29.08
N LYS A 117 10.51 -0.27 29.60
CA LYS A 117 11.47 -0.57 30.67
C LYS A 117 12.95 -0.43 30.27
N LYS A 118 13.26 -0.27 28.97
CA LYS A 118 14.61 -0.06 28.47
C LYS A 118 14.77 1.39 28.02
N SER A 119 15.79 2.07 28.49
CA SER A 119 16.13 3.44 28.09
C SER A 119 17.36 3.43 27.20
N PHE A 120 17.33 4.17 26.11
CA PHE A 120 18.45 4.38 25.18
C PHE A 120 18.61 5.85 24.87
N PRO A 121 19.81 6.40 24.89
CA PRO A 121 20.08 7.80 24.54
C PRO A 121 20.08 7.98 23.01
N LEU A 122 18.88 7.96 22.40
CA LEU A 122 18.71 8.06 20.95
C LEU A 122 18.43 9.51 20.53
N PHE A 123 19.23 10.02 19.59
CA PHE A 123 19.09 11.36 19.01
C PHE A 123 18.82 11.29 17.51
N ASP A 124 19.40 10.28 16.87
CA ASP A 124 19.27 9.97 15.44
C ASP A 124 19.44 8.46 15.23
N LEU A 125 19.32 8.01 13.97
CA LEU A 125 19.50 6.60 13.64
C LEU A 125 20.90 6.08 13.93
N LYS A 126 21.94 6.94 13.84
CA LYS A 126 23.33 6.53 14.10
C LYS A 126 23.56 6.22 15.57
N SER A 127 22.87 6.91 16.49
CA SER A 127 22.94 6.63 17.92
C SER A 127 22.36 5.27 18.33
N ALA A 128 21.64 4.61 17.44
CA ALA A 128 21.18 3.22 17.63
C ALA A 128 22.24 2.16 17.23
N ARG A 129 23.40 2.56 16.72
CA ARG A 129 24.49 1.62 16.37
C ARG A 129 25.00 0.90 17.62
N GLY A 130 25.23 -0.40 17.48
CA GLY A 130 25.60 -1.27 18.59
C GLY A 130 24.42 -1.80 19.42
N LEU A 131 23.20 -1.27 19.20
CA LEU A 131 21.97 -1.89 19.67
C LEU A 131 21.45 -2.86 18.60
N ARG A 132 20.79 -3.93 19.02
CA ARG A 132 20.14 -4.85 18.07
C ARG A 132 18.88 -4.21 17.53
N VAL A 133 18.96 -3.66 16.32
CA VAL A 133 17.81 -3.08 15.59
C VAL A 133 17.26 -4.13 14.65
N SER A 134 15.96 -4.37 14.70
CA SER A 134 15.33 -5.39 13.86
C SER A 134 14.24 -4.82 12.95
N THR A 135 14.04 -5.52 11.86
CA THR A 135 12.97 -5.28 10.87
C THR A 135 12.64 -6.59 10.13
N VAL A 136 11.61 -6.56 9.29
CA VAL A 136 11.24 -7.72 8.45
C VAL A 136 12.18 -7.82 7.24
N ARG A 137 12.65 -9.03 6.98
CA ARG A 137 13.50 -9.33 5.81
C ARG A 137 12.80 -8.98 4.51
N GLY A 138 13.50 -8.24 3.63
CA GLY A 138 12.98 -7.86 2.32
C GLY A 138 12.04 -6.64 2.32
N TYR A 139 11.68 -6.09 3.47
CA TYR A 139 10.98 -4.81 3.54
C TYR A 139 11.92 -3.66 3.18
N PHE A 140 11.37 -2.50 2.82
CA PHE A 140 12.19 -1.32 2.55
C PHE A 140 13.06 -0.93 3.76
N SER A 141 12.53 -1.09 4.97
CA SER A 141 13.24 -0.86 6.23
C SER A 141 14.53 -1.71 6.37
N HIS A 142 14.55 -2.94 5.84
CA HIS A 142 15.76 -3.75 5.79
C HIS A 142 16.86 -3.05 4.97
N TYR A 143 16.58 -2.72 3.72
CA TYR A 143 17.54 -2.04 2.84
C TYR A 143 17.93 -0.65 3.34
N TYR A 144 17.00 0.05 3.98
CA TYR A 144 17.27 1.35 4.58
C TYR A 144 18.28 1.26 5.73
N LEU A 145 18.11 0.27 6.63
CA LEU A 145 19.06 0.03 7.72
C LEU A 145 20.44 -0.37 7.19
N GLU A 146 20.52 -1.31 6.24
CA GLU A 146 21.80 -1.69 5.62
C GLU A 146 22.50 -0.47 4.98
N LYS A 147 21.77 0.34 4.22
CA LYS A 147 22.31 1.56 3.61
C LYS A 147 22.74 2.61 4.65
N SER A 148 22.12 2.57 5.83
CA SER A 148 22.47 3.43 6.97
C SER A 148 23.65 2.86 7.80
N GLY A 149 24.25 1.76 7.35
CA GLY A 149 25.45 1.15 7.92
C GLY A 149 25.20 0.05 8.94
N PHE A 150 23.95 -0.34 9.20
CA PHE A 150 23.65 -1.52 10.03
C PHE A 150 23.99 -2.81 9.28
N SER A 151 24.42 -3.84 10.00
CA SER A 151 24.77 -5.12 9.38
C SER A 151 24.29 -6.30 10.22
N THR A 152 23.99 -7.41 9.55
CA THR A 152 23.58 -8.66 10.22
C THR A 152 24.70 -9.29 11.06
N ASP A 153 25.95 -8.88 10.85
CA ASP A 153 27.09 -9.35 11.64
C ASP A 153 27.20 -8.64 13.00
N HIS A 154 26.53 -7.49 13.17
CA HIS A 154 26.71 -6.66 14.37
C HIS A 154 25.40 -6.24 15.04
N ASP A 155 24.57 -5.46 14.34
CA ASP A 155 23.50 -4.68 14.95
C ASP A 155 22.15 -4.74 14.20
N LEU A 156 22.07 -5.46 13.05
CA LEU A 156 20.82 -5.68 12.32
C LEU A 156 20.31 -7.10 12.52
N VAL A 157 19.05 -7.22 12.95
CA VAL A 157 18.38 -8.51 13.09
C VAL A 157 17.18 -8.58 12.15
N LEU A 158 17.09 -9.63 11.33
CA LEU A 158 16.04 -9.77 10.33
C LEU A 158 15.02 -10.84 10.72
N ALA A 159 13.80 -10.40 11.00
CA ALA A 159 12.68 -11.29 11.24
C ALA A 159 12.09 -11.82 9.91
N PRO A 160 11.51 -13.01 9.89
CA PRO A 160 10.85 -13.54 8.69
C PRO A 160 9.52 -12.85 8.38
N ASP A 161 8.81 -12.35 9.38
CA ASP A 161 7.47 -11.77 9.33
C ASP A 161 7.24 -10.76 10.48
N PRO A 162 6.17 -9.93 10.41
CA PRO A 162 5.87 -8.94 11.45
C PRO A 162 5.58 -9.54 12.83
N GLU A 163 4.88 -10.67 12.91
CA GLU A 163 4.57 -11.32 14.19
C GLU A 163 5.84 -11.78 14.91
N SER A 164 6.72 -12.46 14.19
CA SER A 164 8.04 -12.87 14.69
C SER A 164 8.86 -11.68 15.17
N LEU A 165 8.82 -10.56 14.44
CA LEU A 165 9.51 -9.32 14.76
C LEU A 165 9.09 -8.79 16.13
N LEU A 166 7.78 -8.69 16.38
CA LEU A 166 7.22 -8.21 17.65
C LEU A 166 7.52 -9.16 18.80
N HIS A 167 7.39 -10.48 18.60
CA HIS A 167 7.78 -11.46 19.60
C HIS A 167 9.27 -11.38 19.96
N MET A 168 10.15 -11.09 19.01
CA MET A 168 11.58 -10.91 19.28
C MET A 168 11.84 -9.72 20.20
N LEU A 169 11.11 -8.61 20.04
CA LEU A 169 11.21 -7.43 20.90
C LEU A 169 10.81 -7.79 22.36
N TYR A 170 9.64 -8.42 22.53
CA TYR A 170 9.15 -8.78 23.88
C TYR A 170 10.02 -9.82 24.58
N LYS A 171 10.61 -10.74 23.83
CA LYS A 171 11.56 -11.75 24.35
C LYS A 171 12.98 -11.19 24.57
N GLY A 172 13.22 -9.90 24.30
CA GLY A 172 14.51 -9.25 24.47
C GLY A 172 15.59 -9.75 23.50
N ARG A 173 15.20 -10.39 22.39
CA ARG A 173 16.13 -10.84 21.34
C ARG A 173 16.59 -9.69 20.44
N THR A 174 15.84 -8.59 20.44
CA THR A 174 16.20 -7.31 19.84
C THR A 174 15.96 -6.18 20.83
N ASP A 175 16.62 -5.05 20.66
CA ASP A 175 16.48 -3.89 21.53
C ASP A 175 15.49 -2.88 20.95
N LEU A 176 15.49 -2.72 19.62
CA LEU A 176 14.64 -1.81 18.88
C LEU A 176 14.06 -2.49 17.64
N VAL A 177 12.88 -2.03 17.22
CA VAL A 177 12.21 -2.45 15.99
C VAL A 177 11.94 -1.22 15.13
N LEU A 178 12.32 -1.26 13.85
CA LEU A 178 11.93 -0.26 12.87
C LEU A 178 10.59 -0.66 12.24
N THR A 179 9.56 0.14 12.51
CA THR A 179 8.19 -0.06 12.00
C THR A 179 7.45 1.27 11.90
N ASN A 180 6.22 1.26 11.37
CA ASN A 180 5.22 2.31 11.56
C ASN A 180 4.31 1.95 12.75
N THR A 181 3.56 2.90 13.26
CA THR A 181 2.70 2.71 14.44
C THR A 181 1.20 2.63 14.11
N LEU A 182 0.83 2.67 12.82
CA LEU A 182 -0.57 2.72 12.39
C LEU A 182 -1.42 1.55 12.87
N SER A 183 -0.87 0.34 12.78
CA SER A 183 -1.56 -0.90 13.14
C SER A 183 -1.01 -1.57 14.40
N LEU A 184 0.03 -0.99 15.00
CA LEU A 184 0.88 -1.64 15.99
C LEU A 184 0.09 -2.16 17.20
N ASP A 185 -0.80 -1.37 17.78
CA ASP A 185 -1.64 -1.79 18.91
C ASP A 185 -2.53 -2.99 18.57
N LYS A 186 -3.15 -2.96 17.40
CA LYS A 186 -4.00 -4.05 16.93
C LYS A 186 -3.18 -5.30 16.65
N GLU A 187 -2.04 -5.16 16.01
CA GLU A 187 -1.12 -6.28 15.75
C GLU A 187 -0.66 -6.93 17.05
N LEU A 188 -0.21 -6.14 18.02
CA LEU A 188 0.22 -6.65 19.32
C LEU A 188 -0.90 -7.40 20.04
N ARG A 189 -2.10 -6.81 20.13
CA ARG A 189 -3.26 -7.47 20.77
C ARG A 189 -3.66 -8.75 20.07
N SER A 190 -3.59 -8.81 18.74
CA SER A 190 -3.98 -9.98 17.94
C SER A 190 -3.07 -11.20 18.19
N ILE A 191 -1.83 -10.97 18.59
CA ILE A 191 -0.83 -12.01 18.91
C ILE A 191 -0.60 -12.18 20.43
N GLY A 192 -1.48 -11.60 21.25
CA GLY A 192 -1.46 -11.76 22.71
C GLY A 192 -0.36 -10.96 23.42
N LEU A 193 0.18 -9.91 22.78
CA LEU A 193 1.15 -9.00 23.37
C LEU A 193 0.47 -7.71 23.87
N ASP A 194 1.01 -7.17 24.96
CA ASP A 194 0.47 -5.97 25.61
C ASP A 194 1.11 -4.70 25.01
N PRO A 195 0.35 -3.87 24.24
CA PRO A 195 0.89 -2.65 23.62
C PRO A 195 1.38 -1.63 24.66
N ASP A 196 0.89 -1.66 25.89
CA ASP A 196 1.32 -0.72 26.93
C ASP A 196 2.77 -0.93 27.39
N GLN A 197 3.43 -2.00 26.97
CA GLN A 197 4.83 -2.27 27.29
C GLN A 197 5.83 -1.65 26.32
N ILE A 198 5.38 -1.09 25.21
CA ILE A 198 6.25 -0.47 24.20
C ILE A 198 6.02 1.02 24.11
N GLU A 199 7.00 1.72 23.55
CA GLU A 199 6.91 3.13 23.20
C GLU A 199 7.79 3.44 21.99
N GLU A 200 7.48 4.58 21.37
CA GLU A 200 8.33 5.18 20.35
C GLU A 200 9.61 5.71 21.00
N LYS A 201 10.76 5.21 20.56
CA LYS A 201 12.08 5.63 21.05
C LYS A 201 12.72 6.70 20.17
N LEU A 202 12.44 6.68 18.89
CA LEU A 202 12.98 7.63 17.92
C LEU A 202 12.09 7.71 16.67
N SER A 203 11.68 8.93 16.30
CA SER A 203 11.06 9.19 14.99
C SER A 203 12.12 9.29 13.90
N LEU A 204 11.92 8.59 12.80
CA LEU A 204 12.86 8.54 11.68
C LEU A 204 12.47 9.52 10.56
N LYS A 205 12.66 10.82 10.77
CA LYS A 205 12.31 11.89 9.81
C LYS A 205 12.94 11.74 8.41
N GLY A 206 14.07 11.02 8.32
CA GLY A 206 14.74 10.72 7.04
C GLY A 206 14.23 9.45 6.32
N PHE A 207 13.30 8.72 6.91
CA PHE A 207 12.69 7.57 6.28
C PHE A 207 11.59 8.02 5.33
N PRO A 208 11.48 7.46 4.09
CA PRO A 208 10.38 7.77 3.20
C PRO A 208 9.04 7.38 3.86
N ASN A 209 8.08 8.30 3.84
CA ASN A 209 6.78 8.09 4.49
C ASN A 209 5.58 8.23 3.54
N GLU A 210 5.81 8.67 2.28
CA GLU A 210 4.73 8.78 1.30
C GLU A 210 4.35 7.42 0.72
N LEU A 211 3.11 6.99 0.97
CA LEU A 211 2.48 5.84 0.34
C LEU A 211 1.72 6.28 -0.92
N HIS A 212 1.87 5.54 -1.99
CA HIS A 212 1.27 5.87 -3.30
C HIS A 212 0.47 4.71 -3.89
N PHE A 213 -0.54 5.03 -4.69
CA PHE A 213 -1.00 4.10 -5.73
C PHE A 213 0.08 4.00 -6.81
N VAL A 214 0.46 2.77 -7.13
CA VAL A 214 1.57 2.52 -8.06
C VAL A 214 1.18 1.48 -9.10
N ALA A 215 1.41 1.81 -10.36
CA ALA A 215 1.18 0.97 -11.51
C ALA A 215 2.50 0.48 -12.11
N ASN A 216 2.44 -0.66 -12.81
CA ASN A 216 3.50 -1.07 -13.71
C ASN A 216 3.64 -0.04 -14.85
N LYS A 217 4.85 0.20 -15.37
CA LYS A 217 5.06 1.09 -16.52
C LYS A 217 4.39 0.60 -17.82
N GLN A 218 4.01 -0.67 -17.85
CA GLN A 218 3.30 -1.28 -18.99
C GLN A 218 1.77 -1.12 -18.91
N LEU A 219 1.24 -0.55 -17.81
CA LEU A 219 -0.18 -0.20 -17.75
C LEU A 219 -0.51 0.79 -18.88
N ASP A 220 -1.68 0.62 -19.49
CA ASP A 220 -2.18 1.55 -20.50
C ASP A 220 -2.10 3.00 -20.01
N GLN A 221 -1.55 3.88 -20.83
CA GLN A 221 -1.29 5.27 -20.43
C GLN A 221 -2.56 6.07 -20.20
N GLU A 222 -3.61 5.81 -20.98
CA GLU A 222 -4.90 6.50 -20.81
C GLU A 222 -5.58 6.03 -19.51
N LEU A 223 -5.49 4.75 -19.20
CA LEU A 223 -6.00 4.19 -17.96
C LEU A 223 -5.23 4.74 -16.74
N ALA A 224 -3.91 4.80 -16.81
CA ALA A 224 -3.08 5.42 -15.78
C ALA A 224 -3.44 6.91 -15.55
N ARG A 225 -3.68 7.66 -16.64
CA ARG A 225 -4.13 9.05 -16.58
C ARG A 225 -5.50 9.20 -15.91
N LYS A 226 -6.46 8.35 -16.26
CA LYS A 226 -7.81 8.35 -15.67
C LYS A 226 -7.76 8.05 -14.17
N LEU A 227 -7.01 7.05 -13.74
CA LEU A 227 -6.83 6.70 -12.32
C LEU A 227 -6.21 7.87 -11.54
N LYS A 228 -5.17 8.50 -12.08
CA LYS A 228 -4.55 9.67 -11.48
C LYS A 228 -5.53 10.83 -11.33
N GLN A 229 -6.27 11.16 -12.39
CA GLN A 229 -7.26 12.23 -12.39
C GLN A 229 -8.41 11.93 -11.40
N GLY A 230 -8.89 10.68 -11.33
CA GLY A 230 -9.87 10.26 -10.34
C GLY A 230 -9.40 10.48 -8.91
N LEU A 231 -8.17 10.08 -8.59
CA LEU A 231 -7.59 10.31 -7.27
C LEU A 231 -7.47 11.80 -6.93
N GLU A 232 -7.00 12.61 -7.88
CA GLU A 232 -6.88 14.07 -7.70
C GLU A 232 -8.26 14.72 -7.49
N LYS A 233 -9.28 14.32 -8.26
CA LYS A 233 -10.64 14.82 -8.10
C LYS A 233 -11.21 14.54 -6.71
N ILE A 234 -11.06 13.29 -6.21
CA ILE A 234 -11.52 12.90 -4.88
C ILE A 234 -10.85 13.74 -3.78
N LYS A 235 -9.58 14.10 -3.97
CA LYS A 235 -8.88 15.01 -3.04
C LYS A 235 -9.41 16.43 -3.10
N LEU A 236 -9.66 16.95 -4.30
CA LEU A 236 -10.15 18.32 -4.51
C LEU A 236 -11.60 18.50 -4.04
N THR A 237 -12.45 17.49 -4.17
CA THR A 237 -13.86 17.54 -3.72
C THR A 237 -14.05 17.39 -2.22
N GLY A 238 -12.98 17.09 -1.47
CA GLY A 238 -13.02 16.85 -0.02
C GLY A 238 -13.45 15.43 0.38
N GLU A 239 -13.78 14.57 -0.58
CA GLU A 239 -14.15 13.18 -0.28
C GLU A 239 -13.01 12.41 0.38
N TYR A 240 -11.76 12.69 -0.01
CA TYR A 240 -10.58 12.13 0.63
C TYR A 240 -10.51 12.51 2.12
N THR A 241 -10.75 13.76 2.47
CA THR A 241 -10.80 14.23 3.86
C THR A 241 -11.94 13.58 4.64
N THR A 242 -13.10 13.38 4.00
CA THR A 242 -14.24 12.65 4.59
C THR A 242 -13.85 11.22 4.94
N LEU A 243 -13.12 10.52 4.06
CA LEU A 243 -12.61 9.17 4.34
C LEU A 243 -11.58 9.15 5.48
N LEU A 244 -10.64 10.12 5.51
CA LEU A 244 -9.69 10.25 6.62
C LEU A 244 -10.40 10.43 7.97
N ASN A 245 -11.42 11.28 8.03
CA ASN A 245 -12.25 11.48 9.24
C ASN A 245 -12.96 10.18 9.64
N LYS A 246 -13.59 9.50 8.69
CA LYS A 246 -14.30 8.23 8.93
C LYS A 246 -13.39 7.18 9.57
N TRP A 247 -12.15 7.11 9.11
CA TRP A 247 -11.16 6.14 9.57
C TRP A 247 -10.27 6.65 10.71
N GLN A 248 -10.53 7.87 11.23
CA GLN A 248 -9.74 8.52 12.29
C GLN A 248 -8.24 8.63 11.95
N LEU A 249 -7.96 8.96 10.69
CA LEU A 249 -6.61 9.03 10.13
C LEU A 249 -6.14 10.47 9.86
N LEU A 250 -6.88 11.49 10.33
CA LEU A 250 -6.39 12.86 10.28
C LEU A 250 -5.16 12.97 11.18
N GLN A 251 -4.02 13.30 10.58
CA GLN A 251 -2.84 13.67 11.35
C GLN A 251 -3.03 15.12 11.82
N GLU A 252 -2.95 15.34 13.12
CA GLU A 252 -2.80 16.69 13.67
C GLU A 252 -1.48 17.25 13.15
N LYS A 253 -1.53 18.43 12.52
CA LYS A 253 -0.36 19.11 11.97
C LYS A 253 0.45 19.79 13.07
#